data_5659b7f0d48aa04074578a718013be68
#
_entry.id   5659b7f0d48aa04074578a718013be68
#
_cell.length_a   1.000
_cell.length_b   1.000
_cell.length_c   1.000
_cell.angle_alpha   90.00
_cell.angle_beta   90.00
_cell.angle_gamma   90.00
#
_symmetry.space_group_name_H-M   'P 1'
#
loop_
_entity.id
_entity.type
_entity.pdbx_description
1 polymer ?
#
loop_
_entity_poly.entity_id
_entity_poly.type
_entity_poly.pdbx_seq_one_letter_code
_entity_poly.pdbx_strand_id
1 'polypeptide(L)'
;NYCVASIHRFARFARQIFIITDGQNPNLEEFLSQHFDNIIPIRIVDHKDIFKGYEEYLPTFNSRAIEAMMWRIPGLSERFVYLNDDFLFVAPCTEKDFFEGDKTICYADWYSTPFAKFLRFIKPKKKGHKPIGFKDSMLNALAIIGESSRFLYLAHTPRALRKSFYEKFFAEHPDILVKNIRHRFRDAEQYNSQELFYMT
;
A
#
# COMPACT_ATOMS: atom_id res chain seq x y z
N ASN A 1 -13.52 6.70 10.33
CA ASN A 1 -14.72 5.87 10.66
C ASN A 1 -15.39 5.34 9.40
N TYR A 2 -15.62 6.16 8.34
CA TYR A 2 -16.36 5.75 7.14
C TYR A 2 -15.69 4.63 6.34
N CYS A 3 -14.36 4.63 6.21
CA CYS A 3 -13.62 3.54 5.56
C CYS A 3 -13.94 2.20 6.24
N VAL A 4 -13.75 2.11 7.56
CA VAL A 4 -14.01 0.89 8.34
C VAL A 4 -15.48 0.50 8.29
N ALA A 5 -16.41 1.45 8.40
CA ALA A 5 -17.84 1.18 8.26
C ALA A 5 -18.18 0.60 6.87
N SER A 6 -17.56 1.11 5.81
CA SER A 6 -17.76 0.59 4.45
C SER A 6 -17.28 -0.85 4.30
N ILE A 7 -16.19 -1.24 4.96
CA ILE A 7 -15.72 -2.63 5.00
C ILE A 7 -16.78 -3.51 5.67
N HIS A 8 -17.27 -3.12 6.85
CA HIS A 8 -18.32 -3.85 7.56
C HIS A 8 -19.60 -4.03 6.74
N ARG A 9 -19.95 -3.03 5.93
CA ARG A 9 -21.17 -3.06 5.13
C ARG A 9 -21.03 -3.87 3.83
N PHE A 10 -19.89 -3.76 3.15
CA PHE A 10 -19.75 -4.21 1.77
C PHE A 10 -18.68 -5.28 1.55
N ALA A 11 -17.69 -5.42 2.44
CA ALA A 11 -16.58 -6.38 2.31
C ALA A 11 -16.62 -7.45 3.42
N ARG A 12 -17.75 -8.08 3.62
CA ARG A 12 -18.00 -9.05 4.71
C ARG A 12 -17.16 -10.33 4.66
N PHE A 13 -16.45 -10.58 3.58
CA PHE A 13 -15.47 -11.66 3.49
C PHE A 13 -14.21 -11.41 4.33
N ALA A 14 -13.96 -10.17 4.76
CA ALA A 14 -12.84 -9.83 5.62
C ALA A 14 -13.01 -10.50 7.00
N ARG A 15 -11.96 -11.19 7.45
CA ARG A 15 -11.94 -11.89 8.75
C ARG A 15 -11.41 -11.03 9.88
N GLN A 16 -10.56 -10.05 9.55
CA GLN A 16 -9.95 -9.11 10.49
C GLN A 16 -9.55 -7.84 9.75
N ILE A 17 -9.61 -6.72 10.46
CA ILE A 17 -9.13 -5.41 10.00
C ILE A 17 -7.94 -5.02 10.85
N PHE A 18 -6.81 -4.69 10.21
CA PHE A 18 -5.64 -4.11 10.85
C PHE A 18 -5.59 -2.62 10.54
N ILE A 19 -5.45 -1.79 11.56
CA ILE A 19 -5.28 -0.34 11.40
C ILE A 19 -3.89 0.03 11.91
N ILE A 20 -3.04 0.50 11.00
CA ILE A 20 -1.68 0.90 11.32
C ILE A 20 -1.71 2.36 11.77
N THR A 21 -1.15 2.65 12.95
CA THR A 21 -1.10 4.00 13.54
C THR A 21 0.26 4.27 14.19
N ASP A 22 0.50 5.53 14.54
CA ASP A 22 1.64 5.94 15.37
C ASP A 22 1.16 6.16 16.81
N GLY A 23 0.82 5.08 17.50
CA GLY A 23 0.35 5.10 18.89
C GLY A 23 -1.07 5.62 19.12
N GLN A 24 -1.83 5.94 18.06
CA GLN A 24 -3.21 6.40 18.21
C GLN A 24 -4.20 5.24 18.23
N ASN A 25 -5.27 5.40 19.02
CA ASN A 25 -6.44 4.53 18.95
C ASN A 25 -7.63 5.34 18.39
N PRO A 26 -8.19 4.96 17.23
CA PRO A 26 -9.32 5.67 16.64
C PRO A 26 -10.66 5.46 17.37
N ASN A 27 -10.71 4.64 18.43
CA ASN A 27 -11.89 4.38 19.27
C ASN A 27 -13.17 4.04 18.47
N LEU A 28 -13.05 3.05 17.59
CA LEU A 28 -14.13 2.69 16.66
C LEU A 28 -15.19 1.78 17.26
N GLU A 29 -14.95 1.18 18.41
CA GLU A 29 -15.78 0.13 19.01
C GLU A 29 -17.21 0.61 19.28
N GLU A 30 -17.37 1.77 19.93
CA GLU A 30 -18.67 2.35 20.20
C GLU A 30 -19.43 2.67 18.91
N PHE A 31 -18.79 3.34 17.97
CA PHE A 31 -19.38 3.66 16.67
C PHE A 31 -19.86 2.41 15.92
N LEU A 32 -19.05 1.35 15.90
CA LEU A 32 -19.39 0.13 15.17
C LEU A 32 -20.52 -0.65 15.86
N SER A 33 -20.50 -0.74 17.19
CA SER A 33 -21.56 -1.43 17.96
C SER A 33 -22.94 -0.78 17.82
N GLN A 34 -22.99 0.53 17.60
CA GLN A 34 -24.25 1.24 17.36
C GLN A 34 -24.81 1.02 15.94
N HIS A 35 -23.99 0.58 14.98
CA HIS A 35 -24.37 0.52 13.55
C HIS A 35 -24.33 -0.88 12.94
N PHE A 36 -23.70 -1.85 13.61
CA PHE A 36 -23.52 -3.20 13.09
C PHE A 36 -23.69 -4.27 14.18
N ASP A 37 -24.54 -5.27 13.91
CA ASP A 37 -24.76 -6.41 14.82
C ASP A 37 -23.55 -7.36 14.84
N ASN A 38 -22.87 -7.51 13.70
CA ASN A 38 -21.71 -8.39 13.53
C ASN A 38 -20.49 -7.56 13.16
N ILE A 39 -19.60 -7.36 14.12
CA ILE A 39 -18.38 -6.56 13.96
C ILE A 39 -17.23 -7.47 13.52
N ILE A 40 -16.59 -7.11 12.41
CA ILE A 40 -15.32 -7.72 12.01
C ILE A 40 -14.26 -7.28 13.03
N PRO A 41 -13.49 -8.20 13.64
CA PRO A 41 -12.49 -7.86 14.63
C PRO A 41 -11.49 -6.82 14.10
N ILE A 42 -11.19 -5.79 14.89
CA ILE A 42 -10.22 -4.75 14.57
C ILE A 42 -9.01 -4.93 15.47
N ARG A 43 -7.84 -4.79 14.90
CA ARG A 43 -6.57 -4.74 15.63
C ARG A 43 -5.80 -3.49 15.25
N ILE A 44 -5.47 -2.68 16.25
CA ILE A 44 -4.57 -1.55 16.09
C ILE A 44 -3.14 -2.09 16.11
N VAL A 45 -2.32 -1.64 15.15
CA VAL A 45 -0.93 -2.02 14.98
C VAL A 45 -0.08 -0.75 15.04
N ASP A 46 0.84 -0.68 15.97
CA ASP A 46 1.75 0.45 16.08
C ASP A 46 2.84 0.38 15.00
N HIS A 47 3.33 1.54 14.55
CA HIS A 47 4.49 1.59 13.65
C HIS A 47 5.67 0.80 14.20
N LYS A 48 5.90 0.79 15.52
CA LYS A 48 6.98 0.03 16.17
C LYS A 48 6.86 -1.48 15.94
N ASP A 49 5.65 -2.02 15.84
CA ASP A 49 5.44 -3.45 15.59
C ASP A 49 5.94 -3.87 14.22
N ILE A 50 5.66 -3.07 13.20
CA ILE A 50 6.07 -3.35 11.82
C ILE A 50 7.52 -2.92 11.52
N PHE A 51 8.06 -1.94 12.26
CA PHE A 51 9.44 -1.49 12.14
C PHE A 51 10.41 -2.19 13.09
N LYS A 52 10.01 -3.27 13.77
CA LYS A 52 10.90 -4.03 14.66
C LYS A 52 12.19 -4.44 13.96
N GLY A 53 13.34 -4.01 14.50
CA GLY A 53 14.68 -4.16 13.90
C GLY A 53 15.03 -3.09 12.85
N TYR A 54 14.20 -2.04 12.74
CA TYR A 54 14.37 -0.86 11.90
C TYR A 54 13.90 0.40 12.64
N GLU A 55 13.96 0.39 13.98
CA GLU A 55 13.45 1.43 14.86
C GLU A 55 14.13 2.79 14.64
N GLU A 56 15.37 2.79 14.13
CA GLU A 56 16.12 4.00 13.78
C GLU A 56 15.46 4.85 12.70
N TYR A 57 14.53 4.27 11.91
CA TYR A 57 13.78 5.01 10.88
C TYR A 57 12.46 5.59 11.40
N LEU A 58 12.14 5.41 12.68
CA LEU A 58 11.00 6.03 13.35
C LEU A 58 11.39 7.36 14.05
N PRO A 59 10.46 8.29 14.24
CA PRO A 59 9.10 8.29 13.68
C PRO A 59 9.10 8.57 12.19
N THR A 60 8.15 7.97 11.46
CA THR A 60 7.94 8.26 10.03
C THR A 60 6.56 8.87 9.78
N PHE A 61 6.50 9.89 8.92
CA PHE A 61 5.28 10.55 8.44
C PHE A 61 5.05 10.26 6.95
N ASN A 62 5.54 9.12 6.52
CA ASN A 62 5.69 8.76 5.13
C ASN A 62 4.92 7.48 4.82
N SER A 63 3.78 7.61 4.17
CA SER A 63 2.94 6.46 3.82
C SER A 63 3.69 5.39 3.02
N ARG A 64 4.64 5.77 2.13
CA ARG A 64 5.42 4.80 1.35
C ARG A 64 6.35 3.94 2.21
N ALA A 65 6.90 4.52 3.29
CA ALA A 65 7.69 3.76 4.25
C ALA A 65 6.81 2.77 5.01
N ILE A 66 5.63 3.23 5.48
CA ILE A 66 4.66 2.38 6.17
C ILE A 66 4.15 1.26 5.26
N GLU A 67 3.78 1.58 4.01
CA GLU A 67 3.33 0.63 3.00
C GLU A 67 4.38 -0.45 2.67
N ALA A 68 5.67 -0.09 2.66
CA ALA A 68 6.75 -1.06 2.46
C ALA A 68 6.97 -2.00 3.65
N MET A 69 6.42 -1.66 4.84
CA MET A 69 6.57 -2.44 6.08
C MET A 69 5.29 -3.18 6.50
N MET A 70 4.12 -2.90 5.89
CA MET A 70 2.82 -3.44 6.33
C MET A 70 2.74 -4.98 6.29
N TRP A 71 3.50 -5.65 5.45
CA TRP A 71 3.55 -7.11 5.38
C TRP A 71 4.07 -7.75 6.68
N ARG A 72 4.75 -6.97 7.53
CA ARG A 72 5.30 -7.40 8.82
C ARG A 72 4.29 -7.35 9.97
N ILE A 73 3.04 -6.98 9.71
CA ILE A 73 1.97 -6.98 10.72
C ILE A 73 1.88 -8.38 11.35
N PRO A 74 2.00 -8.50 12.69
CA PRO A 74 1.89 -9.78 13.38
C PRO A 74 0.50 -10.40 13.18
N GLY A 75 0.43 -11.61 12.64
CA GLY A 75 -0.83 -12.31 12.36
C GLY A 75 -1.50 -11.94 11.03
N LEU A 76 -0.86 -11.12 10.19
CA LEU A 76 -1.35 -10.85 8.84
C LEU A 76 -1.44 -12.14 8.02
N SER A 77 -2.56 -12.32 7.34
CA SER A 77 -2.79 -13.46 6.45
C SER A 77 -1.88 -13.39 5.21
N GLU A 78 -1.63 -14.54 4.59
CA GLU A 78 -0.89 -14.62 3.31
C GLU A 78 -1.53 -13.74 2.24
N ARG A 79 -2.86 -13.80 2.10
CA ARG A 79 -3.65 -12.95 1.22
C ARG A 79 -4.29 -11.83 2.04
N PHE A 80 -4.06 -10.60 1.66
CA PHE A 80 -4.66 -9.45 2.31
C PHE A 80 -5.00 -8.35 1.31
N VAL A 81 -5.94 -7.49 1.69
CA VAL A 81 -6.33 -6.32 0.88
C VAL A 81 -5.87 -5.06 1.62
N TYR A 82 -5.06 -4.27 0.95
CA TYR A 82 -4.61 -2.97 1.42
C TYR A 82 -5.58 -1.87 0.98
N LEU A 83 -5.92 -0.98 1.93
CA LEU A 83 -6.71 0.22 1.69
C LEU A 83 -6.01 1.43 2.32
N ASN A 84 -6.14 2.60 1.69
CA ASN A 84 -5.92 3.86 2.37
C ASN A 84 -7.14 4.22 3.22
N ASP A 85 -6.96 5.08 4.21
CA ASP A 85 -7.99 5.54 5.13
C ASP A 85 -9.09 6.39 4.47
N ASP A 86 -8.82 6.93 3.28
CA ASP A 86 -9.73 7.69 2.43
C ASP A 86 -10.51 6.83 1.41
N PHE A 87 -10.32 5.50 1.39
CA PHE A 87 -11.06 4.60 0.51
C PHE A 87 -12.40 4.19 1.13
N LEU A 88 -13.41 4.10 0.26
CA LEU A 88 -14.75 3.62 0.64
C LEU A 88 -15.22 2.55 -0.34
N PHE A 89 -15.70 1.44 0.19
CA PHE A 89 -16.54 0.53 -0.57
C PHE A 89 -17.93 1.14 -0.71
N VAL A 90 -18.45 1.16 -1.92
CA VAL A 90 -19.78 1.74 -2.23
C VAL A 90 -20.78 0.68 -2.70
N ALA A 91 -20.32 -0.55 -2.91
CA ALA A 91 -21.13 -1.70 -3.32
C ALA A 91 -20.59 -2.99 -2.68
N PRO A 92 -21.43 -4.04 -2.52
CA PRO A 92 -20.98 -5.34 -2.05
C PRO A 92 -19.85 -5.90 -2.92
N CYS A 93 -18.82 -6.42 -2.27
CA CYS A 93 -17.72 -7.12 -2.90
C CYS A 93 -17.44 -8.44 -2.16
N THR A 94 -16.75 -9.32 -2.85
CA THR A 94 -16.42 -10.67 -2.39
C THR A 94 -14.91 -10.91 -2.48
N GLU A 95 -14.43 -12.00 -1.92
CA GLU A 95 -13.03 -12.40 -2.06
C GLU A 95 -12.62 -12.56 -3.54
N LYS A 96 -13.55 -12.98 -4.40
CA LYS A 96 -13.31 -13.19 -5.83
C LYS A 96 -13.02 -11.90 -6.60
N ASP A 97 -13.38 -10.74 -6.06
CA ASP A 97 -13.04 -9.46 -6.66
C ASP A 97 -11.56 -9.09 -6.44
N PHE A 98 -10.87 -9.81 -5.55
CA PHE A 98 -9.48 -9.56 -5.18
C PHE A 98 -8.54 -10.73 -5.50
N PHE A 99 -9.06 -11.98 -5.46
CA PHE A 99 -8.25 -13.18 -5.61
C PHE A 99 -8.94 -14.22 -6.48
N GLU A 100 -8.19 -14.82 -7.39
CA GLU A 100 -8.59 -15.97 -8.19
C GLU A 100 -7.61 -17.11 -7.95
N GLY A 101 -7.99 -18.08 -7.10
CA GLY A 101 -7.08 -19.11 -6.63
C GLY A 101 -5.86 -18.50 -5.95
N ASP A 102 -4.66 -18.78 -6.48
CA ASP A 102 -3.40 -18.23 -5.97
C ASP A 102 -3.01 -16.89 -6.60
N LYS A 103 -3.82 -16.36 -7.50
CA LYS A 103 -3.54 -15.09 -8.18
C LYS A 103 -4.22 -13.92 -7.48
N THR A 104 -3.57 -12.76 -7.52
CA THR A 104 -4.15 -11.47 -7.13
C THR A 104 -4.75 -10.78 -8.34
N ILE A 105 -5.92 -10.16 -8.18
CA ILE A 105 -6.55 -9.34 -9.20
C ILE A 105 -6.06 -7.90 -9.04
N CYS A 106 -5.53 -7.33 -10.12
CA CYS A 106 -5.04 -5.97 -10.16
C CYS A 106 -5.91 -5.10 -11.08
N TYR A 107 -6.45 -4.02 -10.54
CA TYR A 107 -7.18 -3.01 -11.31
C TYR A 107 -6.23 -1.88 -11.67
N ALA A 108 -5.74 -1.88 -12.91
CA ALA A 108 -4.73 -0.94 -13.37
C ALA A 108 -4.74 -0.79 -14.89
N ASP A 109 -4.20 0.33 -15.36
CA ASP A 109 -4.01 0.60 -16.78
C ASP A 109 -2.53 0.49 -17.17
N TRP A 110 -2.25 -0.04 -18.36
CA TRP A 110 -0.91 -0.09 -18.91
C TRP A 110 -0.53 1.24 -19.57
N TYR A 111 0.62 1.78 -19.21
CA TYR A 111 1.20 2.98 -19.81
C TYR A 111 2.59 2.71 -20.39
N SER A 112 2.87 3.30 -21.56
CA SER A 112 4.18 3.23 -22.18
C SER A 112 5.18 4.16 -21.46
N THR A 113 6.30 3.62 -21.00
CA THR A 113 7.38 4.37 -20.34
C THR A 113 8.08 5.37 -21.27
N PRO A 114 8.43 5.02 -22.54
CA PRO A 114 9.01 5.97 -23.48
C PRO A 114 8.12 7.18 -23.71
N PHE A 115 6.82 6.98 -23.87
CA PHE A 115 5.85 8.06 -24.05
C PHE A 115 5.73 8.94 -22.80
N ALA A 116 5.70 8.33 -21.61
CA ALA A 116 5.69 9.09 -20.35
C ALA A 116 6.97 9.93 -20.16
N LYS A 117 8.16 9.39 -20.52
CA LYS A 117 9.43 10.12 -20.50
C LYS A 117 9.43 11.25 -21.51
N PHE A 118 8.95 11.03 -22.73
CA PHE A 118 8.81 12.04 -23.78
C PHE A 118 7.92 13.21 -23.35
N LEU A 119 6.74 12.92 -22.77
CA LEU A 119 5.86 13.96 -22.23
C LEU A 119 6.50 14.78 -21.11
N ARG A 120 7.39 14.17 -20.28
CA ARG A 120 8.15 14.90 -19.25
C ARG A 120 9.20 15.82 -19.86
N PHE A 121 9.78 15.46 -20.99
CA PHE A 121 10.75 16.29 -21.70
C PHE A 121 10.12 17.56 -22.29
N ILE A 122 8.92 17.45 -22.81
CA ILE A 122 8.18 18.58 -23.43
C ILE A 122 7.55 19.51 -22.40
N LYS A 123 7.17 19.02 -21.21
CA LYS A 123 6.57 19.85 -20.17
C LYS A 123 7.61 20.78 -19.54
N PRO A 124 7.35 22.12 -19.50
CA PRO A 124 8.28 23.04 -18.89
C PRO A 124 8.54 22.68 -17.42
N LYS A 125 9.81 22.61 -17.04
CA LYS A 125 10.23 22.40 -15.65
C LYS A 125 9.78 23.61 -14.83
N LYS A 126 8.76 23.46 -14.00
CA LYS A 126 8.43 24.49 -12.99
C LYS A 126 9.61 24.60 -12.03
N LYS A 127 10.16 25.82 -11.88
CA LYS A 127 11.19 26.12 -10.87
C LYS A 127 10.57 25.92 -9.48
N GLY A 128 11.18 25.06 -8.65
CA GLY A 128 10.74 24.77 -7.28
C GLY A 128 10.93 23.28 -6.94
N HIS A 129 11.07 23.00 -5.67
CA HIS A 129 11.11 21.62 -5.15
C HIS A 129 9.75 20.97 -5.44
N LYS A 130 9.67 20.09 -6.43
CA LYS A 130 8.44 19.34 -6.69
C LYS A 130 8.36 18.19 -5.71
N PRO A 131 7.27 18.09 -4.95
CA PRO A 131 6.97 16.84 -4.27
C PRO A 131 6.85 15.75 -5.34
N ILE A 132 7.47 14.61 -5.08
CA ILE A 132 7.51 13.49 -5.99
C ILE A 132 6.11 12.97 -6.20
N GLY A 133 5.69 12.98 -7.45
CA GLY A 133 4.39 12.48 -7.85
C GLY A 133 4.30 10.96 -7.71
N PHE A 134 3.08 10.46 -7.68
CA PHE A 134 2.78 9.03 -7.67
C PHE A 134 3.44 8.30 -8.88
N LYS A 135 3.41 8.91 -10.07
CA LYS A 135 4.10 8.39 -11.27
C LYS A 135 5.62 8.21 -11.11
N ASP A 136 6.27 9.10 -10.37
CA ASP A 136 7.72 9.01 -10.20
C ASP A 136 8.08 7.78 -9.35
N SER A 137 7.31 7.49 -8.31
CA SER A 137 7.52 6.30 -7.49
C SER A 137 7.22 4.99 -8.21
N MET A 138 6.27 4.99 -9.15
CA MET A 138 6.04 3.84 -10.03
C MET A 138 7.24 3.61 -10.97
N LEU A 139 7.78 4.66 -11.59
CA LEU A 139 8.95 4.55 -12.44
C LEU A 139 10.19 4.08 -11.65
N ASN A 140 10.32 4.45 -10.38
CA ASN A 140 11.37 3.93 -9.52
C ASN A 140 11.20 2.44 -9.22
N ALA A 141 9.96 1.95 -9.04
CA ALA A 141 9.69 0.52 -8.89
C ALA A 141 10.12 -0.26 -10.13
N LEU A 142 9.81 0.25 -11.33
CA LEU A 142 10.24 -0.37 -12.59
C LEU A 142 11.76 -0.45 -12.72
N ALA A 143 12.47 0.61 -12.31
CA ALA A 143 13.92 0.62 -12.37
C ALA A 143 14.55 -0.46 -11.47
N ILE A 144 13.90 -0.83 -10.38
CA ILE A 144 14.34 -1.90 -9.47
C ILE A 144 14.25 -3.26 -10.16
N ILE A 145 13.17 -3.54 -10.89
CA ILE A 145 12.95 -4.82 -11.57
C ILE A 145 13.56 -4.90 -12.97
N GLY A 146 14.21 -3.82 -13.43
CA GLY A 146 14.85 -3.76 -14.76
C GLY A 146 13.87 -3.59 -15.92
N GLU A 147 12.57 -3.35 -15.68
CA GLU A 147 11.58 -3.11 -16.72
C GLU A 147 11.67 -1.64 -17.21
N SER A 148 11.55 -1.41 -18.49
CA SER A 148 11.71 -0.07 -19.07
C SER A 148 10.68 0.31 -20.13
N SER A 149 9.89 -0.66 -20.62
CA SER A 149 9.00 -0.46 -21.76
C SER A 149 7.63 0.08 -21.37
N ARG A 150 7.06 -0.43 -20.28
CA ARG A 150 5.72 -0.10 -19.81
C ARG A 150 5.62 -0.19 -18.30
N PHE A 151 4.61 0.44 -17.71
CA PHE A 151 4.28 0.33 -16.29
C PHE A 151 2.77 0.24 -16.08
N LEU A 152 2.39 -0.37 -14.95
CA LEU A 152 1.02 -0.37 -14.46
C LEU A 152 0.74 0.96 -13.76
N TYR A 153 -0.27 1.67 -14.22
CA TYR A 153 -0.82 2.79 -13.48
C TYR A 153 -1.92 2.25 -12.56
N LEU A 154 -1.53 1.99 -11.32
CA LEU A 154 -2.44 1.49 -10.30
C LEU A 154 -3.56 2.50 -10.06
N ALA A 155 -4.79 2.06 -10.22
CA ALA A 155 -5.95 2.86 -9.84
C ALA A 155 -5.93 3.16 -8.33
N HIS A 156 -6.59 4.24 -7.92
CA HIS A 156 -6.77 4.57 -6.49
C HIS A 156 -7.90 3.73 -5.90
N THR A 157 -7.63 2.42 -5.78
CA THR A 157 -8.58 1.39 -5.35
C THR A 157 -7.94 0.47 -4.30
N PRO A 158 -8.73 -0.32 -3.56
CA PRO A 158 -8.21 -1.39 -2.70
C PRO A 158 -7.32 -2.35 -3.48
N ARG A 159 -6.23 -2.84 -2.88
CA ARG A 159 -5.20 -3.64 -3.54
C ARG A 159 -5.03 -5.00 -2.89
N ALA A 160 -5.21 -6.05 -3.68
CA ALA A 160 -4.97 -7.42 -3.28
C ALA A 160 -3.46 -7.72 -3.28
N LEU A 161 -2.92 -8.16 -2.17
CA LEU A 161 -1.48 -8.36 -2.00
C LEU A 161 -1.20 -9.72 -1.34
N ARG A 162 0.05 -10.18 -1.46
CA ARG A 162 0.54 -11.42 -0.83
C ARG A 162 1.73 -11.13 0.08
N LYS A 163 1.65 -11.62 1.30
CA LYS A 163 2.69 -11.43 2.32
C LYS A 163 4.01 -12.07 1.92
N SER A 164 3.96 -13.32 1.44
CA SER A 164 5.15 -14.11 1.06
C SER A 164 6.00 -13.45 -0.02
N PHE A 165 5.38 -12.68 -0.93
CA PHE A 165 6.13 -11.91 -1.91
C PHE A 165 7.08 -10.91 -1.24
N TYR A 166 6.56 -10.10 -0.32
CA TYR A 166 7.35 -9.08 0.36
C TYR A 166 8.42 -9.71 1.26
N GLU A 167 8.07 -10.78 1.97
CA GLU A 167 9.02 -11.55 2.80
C GLU A 167 10.20 -12.03 1.97
N LYS A 168 9.93 -12.69 0.84
CA LYS A 168 10.97 -13.20 -0.04
C LYS A 168 11.78 -12.08 -0.68
N PHE A 169 11.10 -11.12 -1.30
CA PHE A 169 11.75 -10.05 -2.04
C PHE A 169 12.66 -9.21 -1.15
N PHE A 170 12.21 -8.81 0.04
CA PHE A 170 13.02 -8.00 0.94
C PHE A 170 14.06 -8.79 1.74
N ALA A 171 13.91 -10.12 1.86
CA ALA A 171 14.99 -10.97 2.35
C ALA A 171 16.16 -11.05 1.34
N GLU A 172 15.84 -11.10 0.04
CA GLU A 172 16.83 -11.12 -1.05
C GLU A 172 17.41 -9.73 -1.33
N HIS A 173 16.66 -8.65 -1.05
CA HIS A 173 17.01 -7.26 -1.38
C HIS A 173 16.79 -6.29 -0.18
N PRO A 174 17.49 -6.49 0.94
CA PRO A 174 17.29 -5.65 2.14
C PRO A 174 17.65 -4.18 1.93
N ASP A 175 18.60 -3.89 1.05
CA ASP A 175 19.00 -2.54 0.66
C ASP A 175 17.87 -1.77 -0.04
N ILE A 176 17.06 -2.45 -0.84
CA ILE A 176 15.88 -1.87 -1.50
C ILE A 176 14.82 -1.50 -0.45
N LEU A 177 14.59 -2.35 0.57
CA LEU A 177 13.70 -2.00 1.66
C LEU A 177 14.18 -0.75 2.39
N VAL A 178 15.46 -0.74 2.82
CA VAL A 178 16.07 0.39 3.54
C VAL A 178 15.98 1.68 2.72
N LYS A 179 16.22 1.62 1.41
CA LYS A 179 16.08 2.77 0.51
C LYS A 179 14.69 3.41 0.60
N ASN A 180 13.64 2.61 0.83
CA ASN A 180 12.27 3.12 0.91
C ASN A 180 11.91 3.65 2.31
N ILE A 181 12.37 2.99 3.37
CA ILE A 181 11.95 3.29 4.75
C ILE A 181 12.79 4.34 5.47
N ARG A 182 14.02 4.63 5.00
CA ARG A 182 14.94 5.60 5.62
C ARG A 182 14.46 7.06 5.60
N HIS A 183 13.47 7.37 4.77
CA HIS A 183 12.97 8.72 4.58
C HIS A 183 11.78 9.01 5.49
N ARG A 184 11.96 9.92 6.44
CA ARG A 184 10.89 10.36 7.36
C ARG A 184 9.71 11.00 6.64
N PHE A 185 9.96 11.72 5.54
CA PHE A 185 8.99 12.32 4.64
C PHE A 185 9.17 11.78 3.22
N ARG A 186 8.20 12.02 2.34
CA ARG A 186 8.28 11.55 0.94
C ARG A 186 9.50 12.11 0.24
N ASP A 187 10.26 11.22 -0.40
CA ASP A 187 11.49 11.51 -1.11
C ASP A 187 11.50 10.97 -2.56
N ALA A 188 12.37 11.56 -3.41
CA ALA A 188 12.53 11.23 -4.84
C ALA A 188 12.97 9.80 -5.08
N GLU A 189 13.73 9.26 -4.19
CA GLU A 189 14.32 7.93 -4.32
C GLU A 189 13.34 6.80 -4.01
N GLN A 190 12.21 7.14 -3.37
CA GLN A 190 11.24 6.14 -2.98
C GLN A 190 10.48 5.57 -4.18
N TYR A 191 10.10 4.32 -4.05
CA TYR A 191 9.31 3.59 -5.02
C TYR A 191 7.94 3.21 -4.43
N ASN A 192 7.01 2.83 -5.30
CA ASN A 192 5.74 2.26 -4.91
C ASN A 192 5.91 0.74 -4.70
N SER A 193 5.72 0.26 -3.47
CA SER A 193 5.89 -1.15 -3.12
C SER A 193 4.80 -2.06 -3.70
N GLN A 194 3.61 -1.55 -3.95
CA GLN A 194 2.54 -2.31 -4.58
C GLN A 194 2.78 -2.44 -6.10
N GLU A 195 3.32 -1.40 -6.76
CA GLU A 195 3.76 -1.49 -8.16
C GLU A 195 4.83 -2.57 -8.31
N LEU A 196 5.81 -2.56 -7.40
CA LEU A 196 6.84 -3.59 -7.35
C LEU A 196 6.22 -5.00 -7.28
N PHE A 197 5.22 -5.20 -6.42
CA PHE A 197 4.51 -6.48 -6.28
C PHE A 197 3.82 -6.91 -7.58
N TYR A 198 3.10 -6.00 -8.25
CA TYR A 198 2.31 -6.38 -9.43
C TYR A 198 3.14 -6.52 -10.71
N MET A 199 4.35 -5.98 -10.73
CA MET A 199 5.24 -6.01 -11.89
C MET A 199 6.27 -7.14 -11.83
N THR A 200 6.45 -7.79 -10.67
CA THR A 200 7.34 -8.95 -10.47
C THR A 200 6.58 -10.25 -10.58
#